data_e6708783e65cb86ce87688156f8b9ed2
#
_entry.id   e6708783e65cb86ce87688156f8b9ed2
#
_cell.length_a   1.000
_cell.length_b   1.000
_cell.length_c   1.000
_cell.angle_alpha   90.00
_cell.angle_beta   90.00
_cell.angle_gamma   90.00
#
_symmetry.space_group_name_H-M   'P 1'
#
loop_
_entity.id
_entity.type
_entity.pdbx_description
1 polymer ?
#
loop_
_entity_poly.entity_id
_entity_poly.type
_entity_poly.pdbx_seq_one_letter_code
_entity_poly.pdbx_strand_id
1 'polypeptide(L)'
;MARKKKADEFEIVKRRIEAAQRWRDEMGYDSLWRRMTDLYRGRHWPRGARGEDMITVNLAFSTINVIAPSVSVNHPKIVVTPNSQENQDRSAFVEAVVNHLWRHHDFRKPFRRAVKDFLIFGHSWTKVGWKFLEQERTLGEGERDEMLEDALGEADAFAAEDPIAAGGLPTDDEMAANIPQTAMMVVEDQPFVERISPFDIFVDPEATCMDDAKWIAQRIVRPLK
;
A
#
# COMPACT_ATOMS: atom_id res chain seq x y z
N MET A 1 -24.94 -13.75 17.89
CA MET A 1 -23.60 -13.65 18.55
C MET A 1 -22.56 -12.84 17.75
N ALA A 2 -22.39 -13.08 16.45
CA ALA A 2 -21.36 -12.36 15.62
C ALA A 2 -21.52 -10.82 15.58
N ARG A 3 -22.73 -10.28 15.53
CA ARG A 3 -23.00 -8.84 15.48
C ARG A 3 -22.63 -8.11 16.79
N LYS A 4 -22.81 -8.77 17.93
CA LYS A 4 -22.43 -8.23 19.25
C LYS A 4 -20.91 -8.21 19.41
N LYS A 5 -20.22 -9.27 18.97
CA LYS A 5 -18.76 -9.35 19.00
C LYS A 5 -18.09 -8.25 18.14
N LYS A 6 -18.63 -7.96 16.94
CA LYS A 6 -18.14 -6.87 16.07
C LYS A 6 -18.37 -5.48 16.69
N ALA A 7 -19.50 -5.29 17.41
CA ALA A 7 -19.74 -4.02 18.12
C ALA A 7 -18.74 -3.81 19.26
N ASP A 8 -18.43 -4.86 20.01
CA ASP A 8 -17.44 -4.80 21.09
C ASP A 8 -16.02 -4.51 20.55
N GLU A 9 -15.66 -5.12 19.42
CA GLU A 9 -14.37 -4.87 18.74
C GLU A 9 -14.25 -3.42 18.26
N PHE A 10 -15.31 -2.86 17.69
CA PHE A 10 -15.34 -1.46 17.25
C PHE A 10 -15.15 -0.49 18.43
N GLU A 11 -15.82 -0.72 19.55
CA GLU A 11 -15.66 0.12 20.74
C GLU A 11 -14.25 0.05 21.33
N ILE A 12 -13.60 -1.12 21.27
CA ILE A 12 -12.20 -1.26 21.68
C ILE A 12 -11.28 -0.43 20.79
N VAL A 13 -11.45 -0.54 19.47
CA VAL A 13 -10.61 0.22 18.49
C VAL A 13 -10.83 1.72 18.69
N LYS A 14 -12.08 2.17 18.81
CA LYS A 14 -12.43 3.57 19.02
C LYS A 14 -11.75 4.13 20.28
N ARG A 15 -11.87 3.42 21.40
CA ARG A 15 -11.25 3.81 22.68
C ARG A 15 -9.74 3.92 22.58
N ARG A 16 -9.08 2.99 21.86
CA ARG A 16 -7.63 3.03 21.64
C ARG A 16 -7.22 4.26 20.84
N ILE A 17 -7.94 4.57 19.76
CA ILE A 17 -7.67 5.76 18.94
C ILE A 17 -7.88 7.05 19.74
N GLU A 18 -8.95 7.13 20.52
CA GLU A 18 -9.22 8.29 21.38
C GLU A 18 -8.14 8.46 22.47
N ALA A 19 -7.63 7.35 23.03
CA ALA A 19 -6.53 7.39 23.98
C ALA A 19 -5.23 7.91 23.34
N ALA A 20 -4.90 7.43 22.15
CA ALA A 20 -3.73 7.90 21.41
C ALA A 20 -3.86 9.38 21.00
N GLN A 21 -5.06 9.81 20.62
CA GLN A 21 -5.29 11.21 20.28
C GLN A 21 -5.12 12.12 21.50
N ARG A 22 -5.70 11.76 22.64
CA ARG A 22 -5.51 12.50 23.90
C ARG A 22 -4.04 12.58 24.29
N TRP A 23 -3.31 11.46 24.22
CA TRP A 23 -1.89 11.45 24.53
C TRP A 23 -1.09 12.39 23.61
N ARG A 24 -1.39 12.42 22.30
CA ARG A 24 -0.76 13.35 21.35
C ARG A 24 -1.05 14.81 21.69
N ASP A 25 -2.28 15.11 22.08
CA ASP A 25 -2.73 16.45 22.46
C ASP A 25 -2.05 16.88 23.77
N GLU A 26 -1.99 16.00 24.78
CA GLU A 26 -1.33 16.26 26.07
C GLU A 26 0.18 16.49 25.91
N MET A 27 0.84 15.72 25.04
CA MET A 27 2.26 15.89 24.72
C MET A 27 2.52 17.08 23.77
N GLY A 28 1.50 17.69 23.22
CA GLY A 28 1.60 18.83 22.33
C GLY A 28 2.19 18.51 20.94
N TYR A 29 2.22 17.24 20.53
CA TYR A 29 2.83 16.85 19.25
C TYR A 29 2.11 17.46 18.06
N ASP A 30 0.80 17.52 18.04
CA ASP A 30 0.02 18.09 16.94
C ASP A 30 0.32 19.58 16.76
N SER A 31 0.45 20.33 17.87
CA SER A 31 0.80 21.75 17.84
C SER A 31 2.23 21.98 17.37
N LEU A 32 3.16 21.15 17.83
CA LEU A 32 4.56 21.17 17.43
C LEU A 32 4.71 20.89 15.93
N TRP A 33 4.08 19.83 15.41
CA TRP A 33 4.15 19.50 13.99
C TRP A 33 3.53 20.55 13.08
N ARG A 34 2.43 21.19 13.51
CA ARG A 34 1.85 22.34 12.80
C ARG A 34 2.81 23.50 12.75
N ARG A 35 3.46 23.83 13.86
CA ARG A 35 4.47 24.88 13.93
C ARG A 35 5.68 24.58 13.03
N MET A 36 6.18 23.34 13.03
CA MET A 36 7.27 22.90 12.14
C MET A 36 6.87 23.05 10.67
N THR A 37 5.64 22.67 10.32
CA THR A 37 5.08 22.86 8.99
C THR A 37 5.01 24.34 8.60
N ASP A 38 4.59 25.20 9.51
CA ASP A 38 4.49 26.64 9.26
C ASP A 38 5.88 27.27 9.11
N LEU A 39 6.86 26.89 9.92
CA LEU A 39 8.25 27.32 9.78
C LEU A 39 8.83 26.89 8.41
N TYR A 40 8.61 25.64 8.01
CA TYR A 40 9.03 25.17 6.69
C TYR A 40 8.38 25.97 5.55
N ARG A 41 7.11 26.38 5.70
CA ARG A 41 6.37 27.21 4.74
C ARG A 41 6.72 28.71 4.78
N GLY A 42 7.64 29.11 5.65
CA GLY A 42 8.02 30.51 5.83
C GLY A 42 7.03 31.34 6.63
N ARG A 43 6.13 30.70 7.36
CA ARG A 43 5.15 31.36 8.23
C ARG A 43 5.73 31.55 9.62
N HIS A 44 6.66 32.51 9.76
CA HIS A 44 7.33 32.77 11.04
C HIS A 44 6.51 33.64 11.98
N TRP A 45 5.58 34.40 11.43
CA TRP A 45 4.81 35.40 12.16
C TRP A 45 3.36 34.96 12.39
N PRO A 46 2.74 35.41 13.50
CA PRO A 46 1.31 35.14 13.73
C PRO A 46 0.45 35.68 12.60
N ARG A 47 -0.71 35.06 12.37
CA ARG A 47 -1.68 35.57 11.40
C ARG A 47 -2.13 36.98 11.78
N GLY A 48 -2.05 37.91 10.81
CA GLY A 48 -2.44 39.32 11.01
C GLY A 48 -1.32 40.20 11.52
N ALA A 49 -0.14 39.67 11.84
CA ALA A 49 1.01 40.50 12.13
C ALA A 49 1.36 41.34 10.88
N ARG A 50 1.48 42.65 11.05
CA ARG A 50 1.88 43.61 10.01
C ARG A 50 3.00 44.46 10.58
N GLY A 51 4.05 44.67 9.82
CA GLY A 51 5.15 45.54 10.17
C GLY A 51 6.14 45.65 9.04
N GLU A 52 6.61 46.83 8.75
CA GLU A 52 7.61 47.06 7.70
C GLU A 52 8.95 46.42 8.03
N ASP A 53 9.20 46.10 9.31
CA ASP A 53 10.45 45.50 9.81
C ASP A 53 10.42 43.97 9.88
N MET A 54 9.37 43.32 9.36
CA MET A 54 9.23 41.85 9.40
C MET A 54 10.00 41.20 8.25
N ILE A 55 11.28 41.05 8.42
CA ILE A 55 12.12 40.30 7.47
C ILE A 55 12.09 38.80 7.85
N THR A 56 11.74 37.95 6.90
CA THR A 56 11.75 36.50 7.10
C THR A 56 12.78 35.88 6.16
N VAL A 57 13.78 35.23 6.74
CA VAL A 57 14.69 34.34 6.01
C VAL A 57 14.35 32.90 6.31
N ASN A 58 13.81 32.17 5.33
CA ASN A 58 13.38 30.79 5.53
C ASN A 58 14.55 29.82 5.37
N LEU A 59 15.41 29.74 6.37
CA LEU A 59 16.55 28.84 6.40
C LEU A 59 16.09 27.37 6.44
N ALA A 60 14.99 27.05 7.15
CA ALA A 60 14.46 25.69 7.21
C ALA A 60 14.08 25.15 5.83
N PHE A 61 13.40 25.98 5.02
CA PHE A 61 13.08 25.61 3.63
C PHE A 61 14.32 25.37 2.79
N SER A 62 15.29 26.29 2.85
CA SER A 62 16.53 26.18 2.07
C SER A 62 17.31 24.92 2.46
N THR A 63 17.53 24.68 3.74
CA THR A 63 18.29 23.54 4.25
C THR A 63 17.61 22.21 3.88
N ILE A 64 16.31 22.09 4.12
CA ILE A 64 15.57 20.84 3.82
C ILE A 64 15.56 20.56 2.32
N ASN A 65 15.40 21.57 1.46
CA ASN A 65 15.39 21.37 0.02
C ASN A 65 16.79 21.08 -0.58
N VAL A 66 17.85 21.37 0.15
CA VAL A 66 19.22 20.95 -0.22
C VAL A 66 19.49 19.51 0.26
N ILE A 67 19.11 19.17 1.50
CA ILE A 67 19.39 17.84 2.08
C ILE A 67 18.46 16.78 1.49
N ALA A 68 17.17 17.03 1.34
CA ALA A 68 16.21 16.03 0.87
C ALA A 68 16.56 15.44 -0.50
N PRO A 69 16.97 16.21 -1.53
CA PRO A 69 17.47 15.65 -2.78
C PRO A 69 18.74 14.82 -2.60
N SER A 70 19.72 15.27 -1.83
CA SER A 70 21.00 14.55 -1.66
C SER A 70 20.81 13.17 -1.02
N VAL A 71 19.85 13.03 -0.10
CA VAL A 71 19.47 11.73 0.50
C VAL A 71 18.69 10.86 -0.48
N SER A 72 17.88 11.47 -1.37
CA SER A 72 16.93 10.74 -2.23
C SER A 72 17.37 10.58 -3.69
N VAL A 73 18.50 11.17 -4.09
CA VAL A 73 18.95 11.21 -5.50
C VAL A 73 19.47 9.88 -5.99
N ASN A 74 20.14 9.15 -5.15
CA ASN A 74 20.75 7.90 -5.58
C ASN A 74 19.68 6.81 -5.65
N HIS A 75 19.53 6.20 -6.82
CA HIS A 75 18.80 4.95 -6.92
C HIS A 75 19.51 3.94 -6.01
N PRO A 76 18.92 3.57 -4.87
CA PRO A 76 19.57 2.59 -4.04
C PRO A 76 19.67 1.30 -4.84
N LYS A 77 20.88 0.78 -4.98
CA LYS A 77 21.08 -0.57 -5.46
C LYS A 77 20.82 -1.47 -4.25
N ILE A 78 19.72 -2.18 -4.30
CA ILE A 78 19.37 -3.15 -3.27
C ILE A 78 20.21 -4.40 -3.54
N VAL A 79 21.00 -4.81 -2.56
CA VAL A 79 21.81 -6.02 -2.62
C VAL A 79 21.20 -7.03 -1.66
N VAL A 80 20.94 -8.24 -2.14
CA VAL A 80 20.38 -9.34 -1.37
C VAL A 80 21.48 -10.35 -1.08
N THR A 81 21.85 -10.51 0.20
CA THR A 81 22.87 -11.46 0.63
C THR A 81 22.20 -12.78 1.02
N PRO A 82 22.60 -13.93 0.46
CA PRO A 82 22.06 -15.22 0.84
C PRO A 82 22.51 -15.63 2.24
N ASN A 83 21.61 -16.22 3.01
CA ASN A 83 21.92 -16.77 4.33
C ASN A 83 22.59 -18.17 4.27
N SER A 84 22.47 -18.86 3.13
CA SER A 84 23.06 -20.17 2.90
C SER A 84 23.48 -20.31 1.44
N GLN A 85 24.38 -21.26 1.17
CA GLN A 85 24.88 -21.50 -0.18
C GLN A 85 23.79 -21.98 -1.15
N GLU A 86 22.79 -22.72 -0.64
CA GLU A 86 21.64 -23.22 -1.41
C GLU A 86 20.72 -22.10 -1.92
N ASN A 87 20.72 -20.94 -1.23
CA ASN A 87 19.87 -19.81 -1.57
C ASN A 87 20.56 -18.78 -2.49
N GLN A 88 21.73 -19.08 -3.03
CA GLN A 88 22.50 -18.13 -3.81
C GLN A 88 21.78 -17.69 -5.09
N ASP A 89 21.25 -18.65 -5.86
CA ASP A 89 20.51 -18.37 -7.10
C ASP A 89 19.20 -17.61 -6.81
N ARG A 90 18.52 -18.00 -5.73
CA ARG A 90 17.29 -17.34 -5.29
C ARG A 90 17.55 -15.91 -4.85
N SER A 91 18.66 -15.62 -4.18
CA SER A 91 19.01 -14.26 -3.75
C SER A 91 19.28 -13.34 -4.94
N ALA A 92 19.97 -13.83 -5.99
CA ALA A 92 20.20 -13.08 -7.21
C ALA A 92 18.88 -12.76 -7.95
N PHE A 93 17.97 -13.73 -8.02
CA PHE A 93 16.63 -13.51 -8.59
C PHE A 93 15.84 -12.46 -7.78
N VAL A 94 15.80 -12.56 -6.45
CA VAL A 94 15.12 -11.59 -5.59
C VAL A 94 15.74 -10.20 -5.74
N GLU A 95 17.06 -10.10 -5.80
CA GLU A 95 17.76 -8.83 -6.03
C GLU A 95 17.32 -8.19 -7.37
N ALA A 96 17.27 -8.97 -8.43
CA ALA A 96 16.85 -8.49 -9.75
C ALA A 96 15.39 -8.01 -9.74
N VAL A 97 14.48 -8.78 -9.13
CA VAL A 97 13.05 -8.44 -9.01
C VAL A 97 12.86 -7.15 -8.19
N VAL A 98 13.48 -7.04 -7.01
CA VAL A 98 13.31 -5.86 -6.14
C VAL A 98 13.88 -4.60 -6.80
N ASN A 99 15.04 -4.68 -7.47
CA ASN A 99 15.60 -3.56 -8.21
C ASN A 99 14.74 -3.19 -9.44
N HIS A 100 14.11 -4.17 -10.09
CA HIS A 100 13.16 -3.93 -11.17
C HIS A 100 11.91 -3.20 -10.66
N LEU A 101 11.28 -3.70 -9.59
CA LEU A 101 10.12 -3.11 -8.96
C LEU A 101 10.38 -1.66 -8.51
N TRP A 102 11.55 -1.41 -7.92
CA TRP A 102 11.95 -0.06 -7.51
C TRP A 102 11.95 0.93 -8.66
N ARG A 103 12.35 0.51 -9.86
CA ARG A 103 12.41 1.36 -11.05
C ARG A 103 11.03 1.51 -11.72
N HIS A 104 10.27 0.39 -11.80
CA HIS A 104 9.01 0.36 -12.53
C HIS A 104 7.85 1.06 -11.78
N HIS A 105 7.76 0.86 -10.47
CA HIS A 105 6.64 1.39 -9.68
C HIS A 105 6.89 2.78 -9.08
N ASP A 106 7.95 3.48 -9.53
CA ASP A 106 8.29 4.86 -9.10
C ASP A 106 8.23 5.05 -7.56
N PHE A 107 8.75 4.08 -6.81
CA PHE A 107 8.85 4.15 -5.35
C PHE A 107 9.67 5.35 -4.86
N ARG A 108 10.36 6.00 -5.76
CA ARG A 108 11.14 7.20 -5.51
C ARG A 108 10.30 8.38 -5.01
N LYS A 109 9.07 8.56 -5.55
CA LYS A 109 8.20 9.68 -5.14
C LYS A 109 7.74 9.57 -3.69
N PRO A 110 7.14 8.43 -3.23
CA PRO A 110 6.79 8.26 -1.84
C PRO A 110 8.02 8.31 -0.91
N PHE A 111 9.16 7.76 -1.33
CA PHE A 111 10.40 7.82 -0.57
C PHE A 111 10.89 9.26 -0.37
N ARG A 112 10.93 10.09 -1.41
CA ARG A 112 11.28 11.51 -1.30
C ARG A 112 10.36 12.26 -0.34
N ARG A 113 9.06 11.96 -0.37
CA ARG A 113 8.10 12.56 0.54
C ARG A 113 8.34 12.12 1.98
N ALA A 114 8.66 10.84 2.20
CA ALA A 114 8.99 10.31 3.52
C ALA A 114 10.27 10.93 4.09
N VAL A 115 11.33 11.07 3.27
CA VAL A 115 12.56 11.78 3.66
C VAL A 115 12.27 13.22 4.07
N LYS A 116 11.41 13.91 3.32
CA LYS A 116 11.01 15.29 3.65
C LYS A 116 10.24 15.37 4.96
N ASP A 117 9.33 14.44 5.21
CA ASP A 117 8.62 14.36 6.48
C ASP A 117 9.58 14.10 7.64
N PHE A 118 10.53 13.19 7.46
CA PHE A 118 11.56 12.93 8.46
C PHE A 118 12.36 14.19 8.80
N LEU A 119 12.76 14.96 7.80
CA LEU A 119 13.50 16.20 8.02
C LEU A 119 12.67 17.31 8.69
N ILE A 120 11.35 17.32 8.48
CA ILE A 120 10.46 18.32 9.08
C ILE A 120 10.03 17.89 10.49
N PHE A 121 9.62 16.63 10.68
CA PHE A 121 8.96 16.15 11.90
C PHE A 121 9.85 15.27 12.79
N GLY A 122 11.04 14.88 12.32
CA GLY A 122 11.93 13.93 12.99
C GLY A 122 11.55 12.46 12.82
N HIS A 123 10.44 12.18 12.14
CA HIS A 123 9.96 10.82 11.81
C HIS A 123 9.16 10.81 10.52
N SER A 124 9.03 9.65 9.92
CA SER A 124 8.22 9.45 8.70
C SER A 124 7.58 8.07 8.70
N TRP A 125 6.48 7.95 7.98
CA TRP A 125 5.70 6.73 7.91
C TRP A 125 5.49 6.32 6.45
N THR A 126 5.83 5.07 6.17
CA THR A 126 5.58 4.45 4.87
C THR A 126 4.81 3.16 5.06
N LYS A 127 3.80 2.96 4.23
CA LYS A 127 3.05 1.73 4.16
C LYS A 127 3.49 0.96 2.92
N VAL A 128 3.92 -0.25 3.13
CA VAL A 128 4.24 -1.20 2.06
C VAL A 128 3.18 -2.28 2.06
N GLY A 129 2.72 -2.65 0.90
CA GLY A 129 1.72 -3.70 0.76
C GLY A 129 1.64 -4.21 -0.66
N TRP A 130 0.70 -5.11 -0.88
CA TRP A 130 0.41 -5.68 -2.18
C TRP A 130 -0.99 -5.27 -2.59
N LYS A 131 -1.17 -4.78 -3.81
CA LYS A 131 -2.46 -4.42 -4.38
C LYS A 131 -2.85 -5.50 -5.36
N PHE A 132 -3.89 -6.24 -5.00
CA PHE A 132 -4.48 -7.23 -5.84
C PHE A 132 -5.92 -6.83 -6.11
N LEU A 133 -6.26 -6.61 -7.36
CA LEU A 133 -7.59 -6.21 -7.78
C LEU A 133 -8.02 -7.08 -8.96
N GLU A 134 -9.08 -7.82 -8.74
CA GLU A 134 -9.78 -8.54 -9.77
C GLU A 134 -11.05 -7.77 -10.16
N GLN A 135 -11.35 -7.79 -11.43
CA GLN A 135 -12.57 -7.21 -11.98
C GLN A 135 -13.26 -8.25 -12.86
N GLU A 136 -14.55 -8.39 -12.66
CA GLU A 136 -15.38 -9.21 -13.53
C GLU A 136 -15.50 -8.53 -14.89
N ARG A 137 -15.18 -9.28 -15.94
CA ARG A 137 -15.28 -8.85 -17.33
C ARG A 137 -16.18 -9.81 -18.08
N THR A 138 -17.07 -9.26 -18.90
CA THR A 138 -17.84 -10.07 -19.86
C THR A 138 -16.90 -10.61 -20.93
N LEU A 139 -16.95 -11.92 -21.16
CA LEU A 139 -16.19 -12.58 -22.20
C LEU A 139 -16.78 -12.24 -23.58
N GLY A 140 -15.91 -11.97 -24.56
CA GLY A 140 -16.31 -11.81 -25.94
C GLY A 140 -16.75 -13.15 -26.55
N GLU A 141 -17.49 -13.10 -27.66
CA GLU A 141 -17.93 -14.31 -28.35
C GLU A 141 -16.75 -15.22 -28.73
N GLY A 142 -15.69 -14.66 -29.33
CA GLY A 142 -14.51 -15.42 -29.72
C GLY A 142 -13.78 -16.10 -28.55
N GLU A 143 -13.72 -15.45 -27.37
CA GLU A 143 -13.11 -16.06 -26.16
C GLU A 143 -13.96 -17.21 -25.62
N ARG A 144 -15.26 -17.11 -25.74
CA ARG A 144 -16.19 -18.18 -25.35
C ARG A 144 -16.12 -19.35 -26.31
N ASP A 145 -15.97 -19.07 -27.61
CA ASP A 145 -15.79 -20.10 -28.63
C ASP A 145 -14.47 -20.87 -28.43
N GLU A 146 -13.37 -20.17 -28.10
CA GLU A 146 -12.09 -20.77 -27.77
C GLU A 146 -12.18 -21.66 -26.51
N MET A 147 -12.86 -21.18 -25.46
CA MET A 147 -13.09 -21.98 -24.24
C MET A 147 -13.97 -23.22 -24.54
N LEU A 148 -14.90 -23.11 -25.46
CA LEU A 148 -15.73 -24.26 -25.89
C LEU A 148 -14.91 -25.27 -26.67
N GLU A 149 -14.07 -24.83 -27.60
CA GLU A 149 -13.17 -25.71 -28.37
C GLU A 149 -12.20 -26.43 -27.45
N ASP A 150 -11.63 -25.76 -26.45
CA ASP A 150 -10.76 -26.39 -25.46
C ASP A 150 -11.51 -27.43 -24.60
N ALA A 151 -12.72 -27.10 -24.14
CA ALA A 151 -13.55 -28.02 -23.35
C ALA A 151 -13.97 -29.28 -24.18
N LEU A 152 -14.31 -29.10 -25.45
CA LEU A 152 -14.63 -30.19 -26.36
C LEU A 152 -13.39 -31.07 -26.62
N GLY A 153 -12.22 -30.43 -26.81
CA GLY A 153 -10.96 -31.17 -27.01
C GLY A 153 -10.55 -31.99 -25.79
N GLU A 154 -10.76 -31.47 -24.58
CA GLU A 154 -10.52 -32.21 -23.32
C GLU A 154 -11.51 -33.38 -23.16
N ALA A 155 -12.78 -33.18 -23.52
CA ALA A 155 -13.81 -34.21 -23.47
C ALA A 155 -13.51 -35.34 -24.46
N ASP A 156 -13.09 -35.02 -25.69
CA ASP A 156 -12.69 -35.99 -26.72
C ASP A 156 -11.45 -36.79 -26.30
N ALA A 157 -10.45 -36.11 -25.69
CA ALA A 157 -9.26 -36.78 -25.17
C ALA A 157 -9.62 -37.76 -24.05
N PHE A 158 -10.49 -37.36 -23.12
CA PHE A 158 -10.99 -38.20 -22.04
C PHE A 158 -11.78 -39.42 -22.59
N ALA A 159 -12.65 -39.19 -23.58
CA ALA A 159 -13.42 -40.26 -24.23
C ALA A 159 -12.54 -41.29 -24.94
N ALA A 160 -11.39 -40.83 -25.46
CA ALA A 160 -10.41 -41.74 -26.09
C ALA A 160 -9.67 -42.61 -25.06
N GLU A 161 -9.45 -42.09 -23.84
CA GLU A 161 -8.77 -42.84 -22.76
C GLU A 161 -9.73 -43.82 -22.06
N ASP A 162 -10.98 -43.43 -21.77
CA ASP A 162 -11.97 -44.27 -21.11
C ASP A 162 -13.35 -44.18 -21.79
N PRO A 163 -13.60 -45.03 -22.81
CA PRO A 163 -14.84 -45.04 -23.57
C PRO A 163 -16.08 -45.40 -22.74
N ILE A 164 -15.93 -46.05 -21.57
CA ILE A 164 -17.05 -46.43 -20.72
C ILE A 164 -17.48 -45.21 -19.87
N ALA A 165 -16.53 -44.47 -19.36
CA ALA A 165 -16.77 -43.24 -18.64
C ALA A 165 -17.28 -42.08 -19.53
N ALA A 166 -16.94 -42.13 -20.83
CA ALA A 166 -17.39 -41.17 -21.84
C ALA A 166 -18.92 -41.06 -21.99
N GLY A 167 -19.65 -42.14 -21.72
CA GLY A 167 -21.12 -42.12 -21.74
C GLY A 167 -21.80 -41.24 -20.69
N GLY A 168 -21.04 -40.67 -19.75
CA GLY A 168 -21.51 -39.74 -18.74
C GLY A 168 -21.07 -38.28 -18.96
N LEU A 169 -20.36 -38.01 -20.06
CA LEU A 169 -19.95 -36.65 -20.41
C LEU A 169 -21.16 -35.80 -20.85
N PRO A 170 -21.17 -34.49 -20.53
CA PRO A 170 -22.18 -33.57 -21.03
C PRO A 170 -22.13 -33.48 -22.55
N THR A 171 -23.27 -33.26 -23.17
CA THR A 171 -23.37 -33.02 -24.61
C THR A 171 -22.74 -31.65 -24.99
N ASP A 172 -22.39 -31.48 -26.28
CA ASP A 172 -21.81 -30.24 -26.79
C ASP A 172 -22.69 -29.02 -26.46
N ASP A 173 -24.02 -29.17 -26.53
CA ASP A 173 -24.98 -28.13 -26.19
C ASP A 173 -24.96 -27.79 -24.67
N GLU A 174 -24.81 -28.82 -23.85
CA GLU A 174 -24.70 -28.62 -22.39
C GLU A 174 -23.35 -27.99 -22.00
N MET A 175 -22.25 -28.36 -22.70
CA MET A 175 -20.96 -27.72 -22.51
C MET A 175 -20.99 -26.25 -22.93
N ALA A 176 -21.59 -25.93 -24.07
CA ALA A 176 -21.78 -24.54 -24.53
C ALA A 176 -22.62 -23.72 -23.57
N ALA A 177 -23.65 -24.31 -22.97
CA ALA A 177 -24.51 -23.64 -21.98
C ALA A 177 -23.76 -23.39 -20.63
N ASN A 178 -22.78 -24.22 -20.30
CA ASN A 178 -21.98 -24.12 -19.07
C ASN A 178 -20.78 -23.15 -19.21
N ILE A 179 -20.43 -22.71 -20.41
CA ILE A 179 -19.37 -21.69 -20.60
C ILE A 179 -19.77 -20.39 -19.88
N PRO A 180 -18.94 -19.87 -18.96
CA PRO A 180 -19.28 -18.66 -18.23
C PRO A 180 -19.37 -17.46 -19.17
N GLN A 181 -20.31 -16.58 -18.90
CA GLN A 181 -20.46 -15.31 -19.64
C GLN A 181 -19.45 -14.25 -19.18
N THR A 182 -18.90 -14.43 -17.98
CA THR A 182 -17.97 -13.52 -17.35
C THR A 182 -16.74 -14.27 -16.83
N ALA A 183 -15.60 -13.61 -16.89
CA ALA A 183 -14.37 -14.10 -16.28
C ALA A 183 -13.77 -13.05 -15.34
N MET A 184 -13.14 -13.52 -14.29
CA MET A 184 -12.38 -12.64 -13.39
C MET A 184 -11.03 -12.33 -14.05
N MET A 185 -10.79 -11.03 -14.31
CA MET A 185 -9.53 -10.56 -14.86
C MET A 185 -8.75 -9.82 -13.76
N VAL A 186 -7.50 -10.20 -13.58
CA VAL A 186 -6.60 -9.48 -12.68
C VAL A 186 -6.24 -8.14 -13.32
N VAL A 187 -6.71 -7.05 -12.73
CA VAL A 187 -6.46 -5.67 -13.20
C VAL A 187 -5.19 -5.12 -12.59
N GLU A 188 -4.97 -5.42 -11.33
CA GLU A 188 -3.76 -4.98 -10.61
C GLU A 188 -3.24 -6.12 -9.74
N ASP A 189 -1.97 -6.43 -9.92
CA ASP A 189 -1.22 -7.42 -9.12
C ASP A 189 0.20 -6.89 -8.93
N GLN A 190 0.34 -5.93 -7.99
CA GLN A 190 1.61 -5.22 -7.83
C GLN A 190 1.85 -4.75 -6.40
N PRO A 191 3.12 -4.68 -5.99
CA PRO A 191 3.46 -4.06 -4.72
C PRO A 191 3.24 -2.55 -4.77
N PHE A 192 2.88 -1.96 -3.65
CA PHE A 192 2.79 -0.52 -3.51
C PHE A 192 3.56 -0.02 -2.29
N VAL A 193 4.05 1.20 -2.41
CA VAL A 193 4.64 1.98 -1.31
C VAL A 193 3.92 3.31 -1.24
N GLU A 194 3.32 3.60 -0.12
CA GLU A 194 2.58 4.84 0.12
C GLU A 194 3.16 5.59 1.32
N ARG A 195 3.37 6.90 1.14
CA ARG A 195 3.71 7.79 2.24
C ARG A 195 2.47 8.11 3.05
N ILE A 196 2.53 7.90 4.36
CA ILE A 196 1.45 8.26 5.28
C ILE A 196 1.84 9.54 6.02
N SER A 197 0.87 10.46 6.16
CA SER A 197 1.08 11.68 6.92
C SER A 197 1.28 11.36 8.41
N PRO A 198 2.25 11.97 9.10
CA PRO A 198 2.41 11.83 10.55
C PRO A 198 1.16 12.20 11.34
N PHE A 199 0.33 13.09 10.81
CA PHE A 199 -0.95 13.47 11.43
C PHE A 199 -2.02 12.36 11.36
N ASP A 200 -1.88 11.41 10.46
CA ASP A 200 -2.87 10.36 10.19
C ASP A 200 -2.49 9.00 10.79
N ILE A 201 -1.38 8.93 11.53
CA ILE A 201 -0.94 7.74 12.25
C ILE A 201 -1.18 7.91 13.75
N PHE A 202 -1.72 6.86 14.36
CA PHE A 202 -1.88 6.73 15.80
C PHE A 202 -1.14 5.46 16.24
N VAL A 203 -0.30 5.61 17.26
CA VAL A 203 0.49 4.53 17.83
C VAL A 203 0.04 4.32 19.27
N ASP A 204 0.23 3.14 19.79
CA ASP A 204 -0.04 2.80 21.17
C ASP A 204 0.70 3.75 22.13
N PRO A 205 -0.03 4.53 22.98
CA PRO A 205 0.60 5.47 23.91
C PRO A 205 1.47 4.81 25.00
N GLU A 206 1.25 3.51 25.25
CA GLU A 206 2.01 2.75 26.24
C GLU A 206 3.36 2.25 25.70
N ALA A 207 3.55 2.30 24.37
CA ALA A 207 4.77 1.82 23.74
C ALA A 207 5.92 2.81 23.89
N THR A 208 7.10 2.30 24.25
CA THR A 208 8.34 3.07 24.31
C THR A 208 9.11 3.04 22.99
N CYS A 209 8.92 1.99 22.21
CA CYS A 209 9.48 1.81 20.87
C CYS A 209 8.46 1.12 19.95
N MET A 210 8.79 1.01 18.66
CA MET A 210 7.90 0.37 17.68
C MET A 210 7.70 -1.13 17.94
N ASP A 211 8.69 -1.79 18.52
CA ASP A 211 8.62 -3.22 18.79
C ASP A 211 7.68 -3.55 19.96
N ASP A 212 7.49 -2.59 20.87
CA ASP A 212 6.58 -2.71 22.02
C ASP A 212 5.13 -2.34 21.66
N ALA A 213 4.92 -1.69 20.52
CA ALA A 213 3.61 -1.21 20.12
C ALA A 213 2.65 -2.35 19.83
N LYS A 214 1.62 -2.51 20.65
CA LYS A 214 0.59 -3.55 20.50
C LYS A 214 -0.33 -3.30 19.31
N TRP A 215 -0.41 -2.04 18.85
CA TRP A 215 -1.24 -1.64 17.72
C TRP A 215 -0.77 -0.32 17.12
N ILE A 216 -1.05 -0.18 15.82
CA ILE A 216 -0.88 1.05 15.04
C ILE A 216 -2.15 1.23 14.23
N ALA A 217 -2.67 2.44 14.15
CA ALA A 217 -3.84 2.77 13.36
C ALA A 217 -3.55 3.90 12.39
N GLN A 218 -4.07 3.76 11.17
CA GLN A 218 -4.04 4.80 10.15
C GLN A 218 -5.42 5.37 9.94
N ARG A 219 -5.55 6.70 9.99
CA ARG A 219 -6.76 7.40 9.59
C ARG A 219 -6.81 7.54 8.08
N ILE A 220 -7.87 7.03 7.47
CA ILE A 220 -8.13 7.16 6.03
C ILE A 220 -9.46 7.90 5.86
N VAL A 221 -9.42 9.04 5.17
CA VAL A 221 -10.62 9.81 4.83
C VAL A 221 -11.06 9.41 3.43
N ARG A 222 -12.27 8.87 3.32
CA ARG A 222 -12.86 8.51 2.03
C ARG A 222 -14.19 9.26 1.85
N PRO A 223 -14.51 9.74 0.63
CA PRO A 223 -15.83 10.26 0.36
C PRO A 223 -16.88 9.13 0.50
N LEU A 224 -17.99 9.46 1.12
CA LEU A 224 -19.16 8.58 1.10
C LEU A 224 -19.72 8.58 -0.32
N LYS A 225 -19.87 7.39 -0.88
CA LYS A 225 -20.57 7.19 -2.17
C LYS A 225 -22.08 7.16 -1.93
#